data_86d9f5dcf546cd58de29530b7979512c
#
_entry.id   86d9f5dcf546cd58de29530b7979512c
#
_cell.length_a   1.000
_cell.length_b   1.000
_cell.length_c   1.000
_cell.angle_alpha   90.00
_cell.angle_beta   90.00
_cell.angle_gamma   90.00
#
_symmetry.space_group_name_H-M   'P 1'
#
loop_
_entity.id
_entity.type
_entity.pdbx_description
1 polymer ?
#
loop_
_entity_poly.entity_id
_entity_poly.type
_entity_poly.pdbx_seq_one_letter_code
_entity_poly.pdbx_strand_id
1 'polypeptide(L)'
;MFDQIDVWLLALNSTLVTGLIAVGQMITAGLAGYAFARLEFRFKKPLFGLVLATMMVPLQVTIVPVFLVLKSMSLTDTLLGLIIPAFPTAFGTFLMRQYFLGMPKDLGEAAMLDGAGPWRTFRSVYAPLAAPGLAIVGVLAFNYHWNEFFRPLILETSGQNYTLPLGLVSLQGNLGTGSISVVLAGVVLSMIPAVAVFVVGQRPLREGITSAGVNR
;
A
#
# COMPACT_ATOMS: atom_id res chain seq x y z
N MET A 1 -23.56 2.32 -19.35
CA MET A 1 -22.39 1.96 -18.57
C MET A 1 -22.52 0.52 -18.05
N PHE A 2 -23.51 0.23 -17.23
CA PHE A 2 -23.72 -1.10 -16.63
C PHE A 2 -24.00 -2.22 -17.65
N ASP A 3 -24.48 -1.90 -18.85
CA ASP A 3 -24.72 -2.86 -19.95
C ASP A 3 -23.46 -3.16 -20.77
N GLN A 4 -22.38 -2.39 -20.59
CA GLN A 4 -21.16 -2.51 -21.36
C GLN A 4 -20.01 -3.17 -20.59
N ILE A 5 -19.97 -2.96 -19.28
CA ILE A 5 -18.99 -3.58 -18.37
C ILE A 5 -19.68 -3.91 -17.04
N ASP A 6 -19.20 -4.96 -16.39
CA ASP A 6 -19.63 -5.28 -15.03
C ASP A 6 -18.89 -4.38 -14.02
N VAL A 7 -19.46 -3.18 -13.80
CA VAL A 7 -18.90 -2.17 -12.88
C VAL A 7 -18.76 -2.69 -11.45
N TRP A 8 -19.68 -3.59 -11.04
CA TRP A 8 -19.64 -4.17 -9.71
C TRP A 8 -18.44 -5.11 -9.53
N LEU A 9 -18.17 -5.94 -10.53
CA LEU A 9 -17.00 -6.81 -10.54
C LEU A 9 -15.70 -5.98 -10.50
N LEU A 10 -15.61 -4.94 -11.35
CA LEU A 10 -14.44 -4.06 -11.38
C LEU A 10 -14.22 -3.34 -10.04
N ALA A 11 -15.29 -2.84 -9.42
CA ALA A 11 -15.23 -2.19 -8.12
C ALA A 11 -14.85 -3.19 -7.00
N LEU A 12 -15.36 -4.41 -7.06
CA LEU A 12 -14.99 -5.49 -6.13
C LEU A 12 -13.51 -5.85 -6.28
N ASN A 13 -13.03 -6.06 -7.51
CA ASN A 13 -11.62 -6.34 -7.78
C ASN A 13 -10.72 -5.23 -7.23
N SER A 14 -11.05 -3.97 -7.55
CA SER A 14 -10.29 -2.82 -7.03
C SER A 14 -10.29 -2.78 -5.51
N THR A 15 -11.42 -3.01 -4.86
CA THR A 15 -11.53 -3.01 -3.41
C THR A 15 -10.71 -4.12 -2.78
N LEU A 16 -10.78 -5.34 -3.33
CA LEU A 16 -10.02 -6.49 -2.85
C LEU A 16 -8.52 -6.28 -3.03
N VAL A 17 -8.09 -5.92 -4.25
CA VAL A 17 -6.67 -5.69 -4.55
C VAL A 17 -6.11 -4.59 -3.65
N THR A 18 -6.76 -3.43 -3.64
CA THR A 18 -6.27 -2.26 -2.90
C THR A 18 -6.33 -2.49 -1.39
N GLY A 19 -7.41 -3.08 -0.88
CA GLY A 19 -7.56 -3.39 0.54
C GLY A 19 -6.51 -4.38 1.04
N LEU A 20 -6.28 -5.47 0.29
CA LEU A 20 -5.27 -6.47 0.65
C LEU A 20 -3.85 -5.90 0.57
N ILE A 21 -3.56 -5.08 -0.44
CA ILE A 21 -2.26 -4.38 -0.54
C ILE A 21 -2.08 -3.43 0.64
N ALA A 22 -3.09 -2.62 0.98
CA ALA A 22 -2.99 -1.68 2.10
C ALA A 22 -2.70 -2.41 3.42
N VAL A 23 -3.42 -3.50 3.72
CA VAL A 23 -3.17 -4.34 4.90
C VAL A 23 -1.77 -4.98 4.84
N GLY A 24 -1.39 -5.54 3.69
CA GLY A 24 -0.06 -6.13 3.49
C GLY A 24 1.07 -5.12 3.70
N GLN A 25 0.91 -3.89 3.20
CA GLN A 25 1.87 -2.81 3.40
C GLN A 25 1.92 -2.33 4.86
N MET A 26 0.79 -2.24 5.56
CA MET A 26 0.78 -1.93 6.99
C MET A 26 1.58 -2.96 7.80
N ILE A 27 1.39 -4.23 7.51
CA ILE A 27 2.10 -5.33 8.19
C ILE A 27 3.60 -5.29 7.87
N THR A 28 3.96 -5.29 6.60
CA THR A 28 5.37 -5.34 6.16
C THR A 28 6.14 -4.09 6.56
N ALA A 29 5.53 -2.90 6.39
CA ALA A 29 6.13 -1.64 6.82
C ALA A 29 6.27 -1.53 8.34
N GLY A 30 5.27 -2.00 9.09
CA GLY A 30 5.31 -2.03 10.55
C GLY A 30 6.44 -2.92 11.06
N LEU A 31 6.55 -4.13 10.54
CA LEU A 31 7.61 -5.09 10.92
C LEU A 31 9.00 -4.59 10.52
N ALA A 32 9.17 -4.17 9.27
CA ALA A 32 10.46 -3.67 8.78
C ALA A 32 10.84 -2.36 9.47
N GLY A 33 9.90 -1.42 9.63
CA GLY A 33 10.13 -0.17 10.33
C GLY A 33 10.56 -0.38 11.79
N TYR A 34 9.91 -1.29 12.51
CA TYR A 34 10.31 -1.67 13.86
C TYR A 34 11.71 -2.29 13.89
N ALA A 35 11.98 -3.24 13.02
CA ALA A 35 13.30 -3.88 12.94
C ALA A 35 14.40 -2.84 12.70
N PHE A 36 14.24 -1.96 11.73
CA PHE A 36 15.20 -0.91 11.41
C PHE A 36 15.25 0.23 12.46
N ALA A 37 14.24 0.39 13.30
CA ALA A 37 14.26 1.39 14.36
C ALA A 37 14.87 0.85 15.66
N ARG A 38 14.43 -0.33 16.10
CA ARG A 38 14.57 -0.81 17.48
C ARG A 38 15.48 -2.02 17.65
N LEU A 39 15.63 -2.84 16.62
CA LEU A 39 16.52 -4.00 16.71
C LEU A 39 17.95 -3.63 16.31
N GLU A 40 18.92 -4.27 16.95
CA GLU A 40 20.31 -4.23 16.58
C GLU A 40 20.70 -5.51 15.84
N PHE A 41 21.17 -5.36 14.59
CA PHE A 41 21.65 -6.46 13.76
C PHE A 41 22.73 -6.01 12.79
N ARG A 42 23.51 -6.99 12.35
CA ARG A 42 24.63 -6.75 11.43
C ARG A 42 24.12 -6.16 10.10
N PHE A 43 24.82 -5.17 9.57
CA PHE A 43 24.48 -4.48 8.33
C PHE A 43 23.17 -3.68 8.33
N LYS A 44 22.59 -3.37 9.48
CA LYS A 44 21.37 -2.56 9.61
C LYS A 44 21.39 -1.28 8.76
N LYS A 45 22.49 -0.49 8.85
CA LYS A 45 22.62 0.78 8.12
C LYS A 45 22.68 0.58 6.59
N PRO A 46 23.58 -0.27 6.03
CA PRO A 46 23.61 -0.48 4.60
C PRO A 46 22.35 -1.14 4.04
N LEU A 47 21.70 -2.06 4.76
CA LEU A 47 20.44 -2.64 4.35
C LEU A 47 19.32 -1.60 4.30
N PHE A 48 19.25 -0.72 5.28
CA PHE A 48 18.27 0.38 5.24
C PHE A 48 18.57 1.35 4.09
N GLY A 49 19.85 1.65 3.84
CA GLY A 49 20.27 2.43 2.67
C GLY A 49 19.84 1.79 1.35
N LEU A 50 19.97 0.44 1.23
CA LEU A 50 19.49 -0.29 0.06
C LEU A 50 17.95 -0.16 -0.11
N VAL A 51 17.19 -0.30 0.98
CA VAL A 51 15.73 -0.08 0.96
C VAL A 51 15.40 1.31 0.43
N LEU A 52 16.10 2.35 0.90
CA LEU A 52 15.88 3.71 0.40
C LEU A 52 16.27 3.86 -1.08
N ALA A 53 17.35 3.22 -1.50
CA ALA A 53 17.77 3.25 -2.91
C ALA A 53 16.72 2.66 -3.86
N THR A 54 15.94 1.67 -3.42
CA THR A 54 14.84 1.12 -4.25
C THR A 54 13.75 2.15 -4.57
N MET A 55 13.58 3.20 -3.75
CA MET A 55 12.62 4.27 -4.03
C MET A 55 13.00 5.13 -5.24
N MET A 56 14.28 5.11 -5.63
CA MET A 56 14.77 5.86 -6.78
C MET A 56 14.51 5.11 -8.11
N VAL A 57 14.15 3.83 -8.04
CA VAL A 57 13.88 3.01 -9.24
C VAL A 57 12.43 3.16 -9.64
N PRO A 58 12.13 3.74 -10.82
CA PRO A 58 10.75 3.88 -11.27
C PRO A 58 10.12 2.51 -11.57
N LEU A 59 8.83 2.37 -11.26
CA LEU A 59 8.06 1.14 -11.54
C LEU A 59 8.15 0.74 -13.01
N GLN A 60 8.16 1.71 -13.93
CA GLN A 60 8.23 1.50 -15.37
C GLN A 60 9.48 0.72 -15.81
N VAL A 61 10.58 0.84 -15.07
CA VAL A 61 11.83 0.09 -15.34
C VAL A 61 11.73 -1.35 -14.84
N THR A 62 11.04 -1.55 -13.72
CA THR A 62 10.95 -2.85 -13.04
C THR A 62 9.79 -3.72 -13.51
N ILE A 63 8.83 -3.17 -14.26
CA ILE A 63 7.61 -3.90 -14.62
C ILE A 63 7.88 -5.13 -15.49
N VAL A 64 8.84 -5.05 -16.43
CA VAL A 64 9.18 -6.18 -17.30
C VAL A 64 9.79 -7.35 -16.52
N PRO A 65 10.83 -7.15 -15.68
CA PRO A 65 11.30 -8.21 -14.78
C PRO A 65 10.20 -8.78 -13.87
N VAL A 66 9.35 -7.93 -13.29
CA VAL A 66 8.23 -8.36 -12.43
C VAL A 66 7.27 -9.24 -13.23
N PHE A 67 6.89 -8.83 -14.44
CA PHE A 67 6.04 -9.63 -15.35
C PHE A 67 6.63 -11.02 -15.61
N LEU A 68 7.94 -11.10 -15.92
CA LEU A 68 8.61 -12.37 -16.20
C LEU A 68 8.61 -13.30 -14.98
N VAL A 69 8.85 -12.75 -13.77
CA VAL A 69 8.78 -13.52 -12.53
C VAL A 69 7.35 -14.03 -12.29
N LEU A 70 6.35 -13.15 -12.38
CA LEU A 70 4.94 -13.54 -12.22
C LEU A 70 4.49 -14.58 -13.24
N LYS A 71 4.94 -14.45 -14.49
CA LYS A 71 4.68 -15.41 -15.53
C LYS A 71 5.26 -16.80 -15.20
N SER A 72 6.49 -16.85 -14.68
CA SER A 72 7.11 -18.10 -14.25
C SER A 72 6.39 -18.77 -13.09
N MET A 73 5.68 -17.97 -12.28
CA MET A 73 4.86 -18.42 -11.13
C MET A 73 3.40 -18.69 -11.52
N SER A 74 3.02 -18.53 -12.79
CA SER A 74 1.62 -18.61 -13.27
C SER A 74 0.67 -17.63 -12.54
N LEU A 75 1.18 -16.46 -12.17
CA LEU A 75 0.44 -15.41 -11.48
C LEU A 75 0.06 -14.22 -12.37
N THR A 76 0.45 -14.23 -13.66
CA THR A 76 -0.06 -13.24 -14.63
C THR A 76 -1.56 -13.46 -14.86
N ASP A 77 -2.27 -12.38 -15.12
CA ASP A 77 -3.74 -12.39 -15.29
C ASP A 77 -4.48 -12.93 -14.06
N THR A 78 -4.01 -12.56 -12.88
CA THR A 78 -4.65 -12.90 -11.59
C THR A 78 -4.56 -11.73 -10.60
N LEU A 79 -5.58 -11.55 -9.77
CA LEU A 79 -5.55 -10.52 -8.72
C LEU A 79 -4.37 -10.70 -7.74
N LEU A 80 -3.91 -11.95 -7.51
CA LEU A 80 -2.73 -12.22 -6.69
C LEU A 80 -1.44 -11.67 -7.32
N GLY A 81 -1.34 -11.67 -8.65
CA GLY A 81 -0.23 -11.06 -9.37
C GLY A 81 -0.14 -9.55 -9.16
N LEU A 82 -1.27 -8.89 -8.91
CA LEU A 82 -1.29 -7.48 -8.50
C LEU A 82 -0.97 -7.30 -7.02
N ILE A 83 -1.40 -8.20 -6.16
CA ILE A 83 -1.35 -8.04 -4.69
C ILE A 83 0.05 -8.34 -4.14
N ILE A 84 0.60 -9.51 -4.44
CA ILE A 84 1.81 -10.02 -3.78
C ILE A 84 3.03 -9.11 -4.00
N PRO A 85 3.35 -8.65 -5.24
CA PRO A 85 4.52 -7.81 -5.47
C PRO A 85 4.42 -6.42 -4.82
N ALA A 86 3.21 -6.00 -4.46
CA ALA A 86 2.95 -4.71 -3.86
C ALA A 86 3.04 -4.68 -2.33
N PHE A 87 3.15 -5.82 -1.65
CA PHE A 87 3.25 -5.86 -0.19
C PHE A 87 4.48 -5.13 0.36
N PRO A 88 5.71 -5.35 -0.16
CA PRO A 88 6.85 -4.59 0.31
C PRO A 88 6.75 -3.13 -0.13
N THR A 89 6.94 -2.21 0.81
CA THR A 89 6.99 -0.77 0.51
C THR A 89 8.18 -0.13 1.19
N ALA A 90 9.10 0.42 0.39
CA ALA A 90 10.25 1.14 0.91
C ALA A 90 9.82 2.44 1.60
N PHE A 91 8.87 3.16 1.02
CA PHE A 91 8.31 4.37 1.62
C PHE A 91 7.61 4.09 2.96
N GLY A 92 6.76 3.05 3.02
CA GLY A 92 6.11 2.65 4.26
C GLY A 92 7.11 2.21 5.33
N THR A 93 8.15 1.45 4.95
CA THR A 93 9.25 1.06 5.84
C THR A 93 9.98 2.28 6.41
N PHE A 94 10.29 3.27 5.56
CA PHE A 94 10.92 4.52 5.97
C PHE A 94 10.03 5.28 6.96
N LEU A 95 8.75 5.47 6.61
CA LEU A 95 7.79 6.20 7.44
C LEU A 95 7.62 5.56 8.81
N MET A 96 7.42 4.24 8.84
CA MET A 96 7.26 3.51 10.11
C MET A 96 8.55 3.50 10.93
N ARG A 97 9.72 3.42 10.30
CA ARG A 97 10.99 3.56 11.02
C ARG A 97 11.10 4.93 11.70
N GLN A 98 10.77 6.02 11.00
CA GLN A 98 10.80 7.36 11.61
C GLN A 98 9.78 7.47 12.74
N TYR A 99 8.59 6.89 12.56
CA TYR A 99 7.56 6.85 13.59
C TYR A 99 8.05 6.14 14.87
N PHE A 100 8.63 4.95 14.73
CA PHE A 100 9.18 4.20 15.85
C PHE A 100 10.39 4.90 16.49
N LEU A 101 11.24 5.57 15.73
CA LEU A 101 12.38 6.33 16.29
C LEU A 101 11.92 7.51 17.16
N GLY A 102 10.76 8.12 16.87
CA GLY A 102 10.17 9.17 17.67
C GLY A 102 9.56 8.70 19.00
N MET A 103 9.38 7.40 19.21
CA MET A 103 8.86 6.87 20.48
C MET A 103 9.96 6.81 21.54
N PRO A 104 9.65 6.95 22.86
CA PRO A 104 10.60 6.76 23.94
C PRO A 104 11.25 5.38 23.91
N LYS A 105 12.56 5.29 24.20
CA LYS A 105 13.28 4.02 24.29
C LYS A 105 12.89 3.24 25.54
N ASP A 106 12.56 3.93 26.60
CA ASP A 106 12.20 3.38 27.91
C ASP A 106 11.05 2.37 27.83
N LEU A 107 10.13 2.55 26.85
CA LEU A 107 9.05 1.60 26.59
C LEU A 107 9.55 0.19 26.23
N GLY A 108 10.60 0.12 25.42
CA GLY A 108 11.21 -1.15 25.04
C GLY A 108 12.06 -1.73 26.17
N GLU A 109 12.77 -0.88 26.91
CA GLU A 109 13.60 -1.27 28.05
C GLU A 109 12.74 -1.84 29.19
N ALA A 110 11.63 -1.18 29.53
CA ALA A 110 10.67 -1.70 30.50
C ALA A 110 10.11 -3.07 30.11
N ALA A 111 9.72 -3.24 28.82
CA ALA A 111 9.24 -4.53 28.34
C ALA A 111 10.31 -5.63 28.42
N MET A 112 11.58 -5.31 28.20
CA MET A 112 12.71 -6.25 28.36
C MET A 112 12.94 -6.62 29.82
N LEU A 113 12.80 -5.69 30.76
CA LEU A 113 12.87 -5.98 32.20
C LEU A 113 11.75 -6.93 32.65
N ASP A 114 10.57 -6.82 32.02
CA ASP A 114 9.45 -7.77 32.19
C ASP A 114 9.63 -9.10 31.45
N GLY A 115 10.80 -9.37 30.86
CA GLY A 115 11.13 -10.60 30.16
C GLY A 115 10.51 -10.72 28.77
N ALA A 116 10.04 -9.61 28.15
CA ALA A 116 9.50 -9.64 26.81
C ALA A 116 10.62 -9.74 25.76
N GLY A 117 10.57 -10.73 24.89
CA GLY A 117 11.42 -10.81 23.71
C GLY A 117 10.96 -9.80 22.62
N PRO A 118 11.78 -9.59 21.55
CA PRO A 118 11.54 -8.56 20.53
C PRO A 118 10.15 -8.61 19.87
N TRP A 119 9.66 -9.82 19.61
CA TRP A 119 8.33 -10.01 19.01
C TRP A 119 7.20 -9.61 19.97
N ARG A 120 7.30 -10.01 21.25
CA ARG A 120 6.32 -9.64 22.27
C ARG A 120 6.32 -8.13 22.51
N THR A 121 7.50 -7.52 22.57
CA THR A 121 7.68 -6.07 22.68
C THR A 121 7.06 -5.34 21.49
N PHE A 122 7.27 -5.83 20.26
CA PHE A 122 6.61 -5.28 19.07
C PHE A 122 5.09 -5.36 19.19
N ARG A 123 4.56 -6.57 19.38
CA ARG A 123 3.11 -6.81 19.32
C ARG A 123 2.34 -6.14 20.47
N SER A 124 2.90 -6.13 21.68
CA SER A 124 2.19 -5.70 22.89
C SER A 124 2.45 -4.23 23.26
N VAL A 125 3.54 -3.64 22.78
CA VAL A 125 3.92 -2.26 23.13
C VAL A 125 3.95 -1.38 21.89
N TYR A 126 4.85 -1.65 20.93
CA TYR A 126 5.10 -0.73 19.83
C TYR A 126 3.99 -0.72 18.77
N ALA A 127 3.44 -1.87 18.38
CA ALA A 127 2.41 -1.93 17.34
C ALA A 127 1.11 -1.23 17.72
N PRO A 128 0.55 -1.40 18.95
CA PRO A 128 -0.61 -0.64 19.39
C PRO A 128 -0.37 0.87 19.43
N LEU A 129 0.78 1.30 19.93
CA LEU A 129 1.16 2.71 19.98
C LEU A 129 1.43 3.30 18.59
N ALA A 130 1.85 2.47 17.64
CA ALA A 130 2.09 2.85 16.25
C ALA A 130 0.83 2.79 15.38
N ALA A 131 -0.34 2.43 15.92
CA ALA A 131 -1.57 2.32 15.14
C ALA A 131 -1.89 3.56 14.29
N PRO A 132 -1.70 4.82 14.77
CA PRO A 132 -1.90 5.99 13.92
C PRO A 132 -0.91 6.04 12.75
N GLY A 133 0.36 5.71 12.96
CA GLY A 133 1.37 5.63 11.90
C GLY A 133 1.06 4.54 10.87
N LEU A 134 0.62 3.37 11.32
CA LEU A 134 0.18 2.28 10.46
C LEU A 134 -1.05 2.67 9.63
N ALA A 135 -2.01 3.37 10.25
CA ALA A 135 -3.18 3.88 9.54
C ALA A 135 -2.78 4.86 8.43
N ILE A 136 -1.77 5.72 8.65
CA ILE A 136 -1.23 6.61 7.61
C ILE A 136 -0.69 5.77 6.43
N VAL A 137 0.12 4.74 6.69
CA VAL A 137 0.61 3.83 5.64
C VAL A 137 -0.57 3.22 4.88
N GLY A 138 -1.58 2.71 5.58
CA GLY A 138 -2.76 2.10 4.96
C GLY A 138 -3.54 3.07 4.05
N VAL A 139 -3.79 4.29 4.51
CA VAL A 139 -4.50 5.32 3.73
C VAL A 139 -3.71 5.71 2.48
N LEU A 140 -2.39 5.91 2.61
CA LEU A 140 -1.53 6.24 1.47
C LEU A 140 -1.45 5.09 0.47
N ALA A 141 -1.31 3.85 0.95
CA ALA A 141 -1.30 2.65 0.12
C ALA A 141 -2.64 2.49 -0.62
N PHE A 142 -3.76 2.64 0.10
CA PHE A 142 -5.09 2.56 -0.50
C PHE A 142 -5.24 3.59 -1.62
N ASN A 143 -4.96 4.86 -1.33
CA ASN A 143 -5.13 5.93 -2.32
C ASN A 143 -4.23 5.73 -3.55
N TYR A 144 -2.99 5.29 -3.36
CA TYR A 144 -2.08 5.00 -4.45
C TYR A 144 -2.59 3.85 -5.33
N HIS A 145 -2.91 2.71 -4.74
CA HIS A 145 -3.30 1.51 -5.49
C HIS A 145 -4.73 1.54 -6.02
N TRP A 146 -5.61 2.33 -5.39
CA TRP A 146 -6.96 2.57 -5.92
C TRP A 146 -6.94 3.25 -7.29
N ASN A 147 -6.00 4.17 -7.48
CA ASN A 147 -5.85 4.92 -8.73
C ASN A 147 -4.82 4.29 -9.68
N GLU A 148 -4.26 3.13 -9.33
CA GLU A 148 -3.21 2.50 -10.12
C GLU A 148 -3.78 1.92 -11.42
N PHE A 149 -3.21 2.37 -12.54
CA PHE A 149 -3.61 1.93 -13.87
C PHE A 149 -2.51 1.14 -14.57
N PHE A 150 -1.26 1.59 -14.46
CA PHE A 150 -0.16 1.09 -15.27
C PHE A 150 0.17 -0.38 -15.02
N ARG A 151 0.25 -0.81 -13.76
CA ARG A 151 0.57 -2.20 -13.42
C ARG A 151 -0.57 -3.17 -13.81
N PRO A 152 -1.85 -2.89 -13.51
CA PRO A 152 -2.97 -3.68 -14.02
C PRO A 152 -2.99 -3.79 -15.55
N LEU A 153 -2.69 -2.70 -16.27
CA LEU A 153 -2.64 -2.70 -17.74
C LEU A 153 -1.63 -3.70 -18.33
N ILE A 154 -0.52 -3.91 -17.64
CA ILE A 154 0.55 -4.80 -18.12
C ILE A 154 0.34 -6.26 -17.65
N LEU A 155 -0.24 -6.45 -16.47
CA LEU A 155 -0.35 -7.76 -15.85
C LEU A 155 -1.66 -8.48 -16.12
N GLU A 156 -2.75 -7.74 -16.39
CA GLU A 156 -4.09 -8.31 -16.60
C GLU A 156 -4.50 -8.25 -18.05
N THR A 157 -4.99 -9.36 -18.56
CA THR A 157 -5.46 -9.50 -19.96
C THR A 157 -6.94 -9.82 -20.04
N SER A 158 -7.49 -10.49 -19.03
CA SER A 158 -8.89 -10.89 -18.95
C SER A 158 -9.75 -9.83 -18.29
N GLY A 159 -10.83 -9.41 -18.93
CA GLY A 159 -11.73 -8.37 -18.40
C GLY A 159 -12.30 -8.68 -17.02
N GLN A 160 -12.41 -9.96 -16.64
CA GLN A 160 -12.86 -10.40 -15.32
C GLN A 160 -11.86 -10.03 -14.19
N ASN A 161 -10.59 -9.83 -14.51
CA ASN A 161 -9.54 -9.47 -13.55
C ASN A 161 -9.23 -7.97 -13.55
N TYR A 162 -9.87 -7.20 -14.42
CA TYR A 162 -9.63 -5.76 -14.50
C TYR A 162 -9.98 -5.06 -13.19
N THR A 163 -9.16 -4.08 -12.84
CA THR A 163 -9.48 -3.09 -11.81
C THR A 163 -10.36 -1.99 -12.37
N LEU A 164 -11.01 -1.23 -11.51
CA LEU A 164 -11.93 -0.17 -11.91
C LEU A 164 -11.27 0.87 -12.84
N PRO A 165 -10.07 1.42 -12.56
CA PRO A 165 -9.41 2.34 -13.48
C PRO A 165 -9.14 1.71 -14.86
N LEU A 166 -8.70 0.45 -14.91
CA LEU A 166 -8.44 -0.24 -16.18
C LEU A 166 -9.73 -0.49 -16.96
N GLY A 167 -10.80 -0.96 -16.28
CA GLY A 167 -12.08 -1.18 -16.91
C GLY A 167 -12.76 0.10 -17.40
N LEU A 168 -12.59 1.23 -16.72
CA LEU A 168 -13.11 2.52 -17.19
C LEU A 168 -12.44 2.99 -18.50
N VAL A 169 -11.14 2.73 -18.66
CA VAL A 169 -10.44 3.04 -19.91
C VAL A 169 -10.97 2.17 -21.05
N SER A 170 -11.34 0.91 -20.81
CA SER A 170 -11.91 0.03 -21.83
C SER A 170 -13.25 0.56 -22.39
N LEU A 171 -13.98 1.38 -21.62
CA LEU A 171 -15.22 2.05 -22.07
C LEU A 171 -14.99 3.11 -23.16
N GLN A 172 -13.77 3.62 -23.32
CA GLN A 172 -13.48 4.54 -24.42
C GLN A 172 -13.59 3.87 -25.79
N GLY A 173 -13.63 2.52 -25.80
CA GLY A 173 -13.72 1.72 -27.01
C GLY A 173 -12.46 1.81 -27.89
N ASN A 174 -12.42 1.00 -28.94
CA ASN A 174 -11.39 1.12 -29.95
C ASN A 174 -11.53 2.46 -30.69
N LEU A 175 -10.44 3.24 -30.74
CA LEU A 175 -10.37 4.54 -31.41
C LEU A 175 -11.23 5.67 -30.79
N GLY A 176 -11.57 5.57 -29.49
CA GLY A 176 -12.32 6.63 -28.82
C GLY A 176 -13.80 6.73 -29.23
N THR A 177 -14.39 5.63 -29.72
CA THR A 177 -15.80 5.60 -30.14
C THR A 177 -16.79 5.49 -28.99
N GLY A 178 -16.29 5.29 -27.77
CA GLY A 178 -17.11 5.24 -26.55
C GLY A 178 -17.68 6.61 -26.15
N SER A 179 -18.78 6.58 -25.41
CA SER A 179 -19.42 7.81 -24.90
C SER A 179 -18.59 8.46 -23.79
N ILE A 180 -18.09 9.65 -24.01
CA ILE A 180 -17.34 10.46 -23.01
C ILE A 180 -18.17 10.64 -21.73
N SER A 181 -19.49 10.85 -21.85
CA SER A 181 -20.39 11.00 -20.69
C SER A 181 -20.41 9.75 -19.80
N VAL A 182 -20.35 8.56 -20.39
CA VAL A 182 -20.30 7.28 -19.67
C VAL A 182 -18.97 7.14 -18.92
N VAL A 183 -17.87 7.50 -19.56
CA VAL A 183 -16.52 7.47 -18.92
C VAL A 183 -16.47 8.45 -17.75
N LEU A 184 -16.95 9.69 -17.95
CA LEU A 184 -16.99 10.69 -16.88
C LEU A 184 -17.85 10.27 -15.70
N ALA A 185 -19.02 9.66 -15.95
CA ALA A 185 -19.84 9.09 -14.89
C ALA A 185 -19.10 8.00 -14.10
N GLY A 186 -18.36 7.13 -14.79
CA GLY A 186 -17.51 6.11 -14.16
C GLY A 186 -16.39 6.72 -13.30
N VAL A 187 -15.74 7.78 -13.79
CA VAL A 187 -14.70 8.50 -13.04
C VAL A 187 -15.30 9.09 -11.75
N VAL A 188 -16.45 9.76 -11.82
CA VAL A 188 -17.12 10.32 -10.63
C VAL A 188 -17.46 9.21 -9.62
N LEU A 189 -17.99 8.08 -10.08
CA LEU A 189 -18.25 6.94 -9.20
C LEU A 189 -16.97 6.38 -8.56
N SER A 190 -15.88 6.33 -9.32
CA SER A 190 -14.60 5.83 -8.82
C SER A 190 -13.94 6.74 -7.77
N MET A 191 -14.31 8.02 -7.70
CA MET A 191 -13.82 8.93 -6.68
C MET A 191 -14.43 8.66 -5.30
N ILE A 192 -15.63 8.09 -5.23
CA ILE A 192 -16.37 7.92 -3.96
C ILE A 192 -15.58 7.11 -2.93
N PRO A 193 -15.04 5.91 -3.23
CA PRO A 193 -14.28 5.14 -2.25
C PRO A 193 -12.98 5.83 -1.82
N ALA A 194 -12.28 6.48 -2.74
CA ALA A 194 -11.05 7.20 -2.43
C ALA A 194 -11.30 8.36 -1.45
N VAL A 195 -12.36 9.15 -1.71
CA VAL A 195 -12.78 10.23 -0.82
C VAL A 195 -13.25 9.69 0.53
N ALA A 196 -14.02 8.61 0.55
CA ALA A 196 -14.49 7.99 1.79
C ALA A 196 -13.31 7.53 2.68
N VAL A 197 -12.32 6.82 2.10
CA VAL A 197 -11.12 6.39 2.82
C VAL A 197 -10.31 7.59 3.30
N PHE A 198 -10.18 8.64 2.49
CA PHE A 198 -9.50 9.86 2.91
C PHE A 198 -10.21 10.54 4.08
N VAL A 199 -11.53 10.70 4.03
CA VAL A 199 -12.32 11.32 5.11
C VAL A 199 -12.22 10.52 6.42
N VAL A 200 -12.26 9.18 6.35
CA VAL A 200 -12.06 8.33 7.54
C VAL A 200 -10.62 8.41 8.03
N GLY A 201 -9.65 8.40 7.10
CA GLY A 201 -8.22 8.40 7.39
C GLY A 201 -7.65 9.75 7.86
N GLN A 202 -8.36 10.87 7.67
CA GLN A 202 -7.83 12.19 8.07
C GLN A 202 -7.65 12.37 9.60
N ARG A 203 -8.40 11.64 10.43
CA ARG A 203 -8.24 11.69 11.90
C ARG A 203 -6.88 11.19 12.35
N PRO A 204 -6.45 9.96 12.02
CA PRO A 204 -5.09 9.50 12.32
C PRO A 204 -3.98 10.39 11.74
N LEU A 205 -4.22 10.99 10.56
CA LEU A 205 -3.27 11.91 9.94
C LEU A 205 -3.05 13.16 10.80
N ARG A 206 -4.10 13.75 11.37
CA ARG A 206 -3.99 14.92 12.26
C ARG A 206 -3.30 14.57 13.58
N GLU A 207 -3.67 13.46 14.20
CA GLU A 207 -3.08 13.01 15.47
C GLU A 207 -1.59 12.64 15.32
N GLY A 208 -1.19 12.04 14.21
CA GLY A 208 0.21 11.71 13.93
C GLY A 208 1.11 12.94 13.73
N ILE A 209 0.59 14.03 13.17
CA ILE A 209 1.35 15.29 12.97
C ILE A 209 1.52 16.03 14.28
N THR A 210 0.49 16.07 15.14
CA THR A 210 0.55 16.76 16.43
C THR A 210 1.51 16.08 17.42
N SER A 211 1.56 14.75 17.42
CA SER A 211 2.50 14.01 18.29
C SER A 211 3.97 14.17 17.87
N ALA A 212 4.25 14.40 16.60
CA ALA A 212 5.60 14.67 16.10
C ALA A 212 6.08 16.12 16.33
N GLY A 213 5.14 17.06 16.57
CA GLY A 213 5.43 18.50 16.73
C GLY A 213 5.58 19.00 18.18
N VAL A 214 5.20 18.21 19.19
CA VAL A 214 5.17 18.64 20.61
C VAL A 214 6.50 18.41 21.35
N ASN A 215 7.47 17.73 20.74
CA ASN A 215 8.80 17.49 21.33
C ASN A 215 9.87 18.43 20.71
N ARG A 216 9.66 19.74 20.81
CA ARG A 216 10.72 20.75 20.70
C ARG A 216 10.71 21.65 21.90
#